data_97c14c92dd4027f1275ee1539b22af8e
#
_entry.id   97c14c92dd4027f1275ee1539b22af8e
#
_cell.length_a   1.000
_cell.length_b   1.000
_cell.length_c   1.000
_cell.angle_alpha   90.00
_cell.angle_beta   90.00
_cell.angle_gamma   90.00
#
_symmetry.space_group_name_H-M   'P 1'
#
loop_
_entity.id
_entity.type
_entity.pdbx_description
1 polymer ?
#
loop_
_entity_poly.entity_id
_entity_poly.type
_entity_poly.pdbx_seq_one_letter_code
_entity_poly.pdbx_strand_id
1 'polypeptide(L)'
;MHNLKGPFFLLFSCLLFSVTGTLQQLAPEGHTPVVITEVRMLLGSLTILAWCLFTHRLPSNWSVVPWKPMVIAVASVLLYQLLFFYSVAEVGVAVGSVVAIATTPLWAAAVAFLLFRKKPSKFWAIATALAIVGVCLINFGGGFQSQTLDWKVLLPVAAGLCYGVEIIAVGKVVEKINPETTMLLEMGLVAILLLPVTFFFPSEWIFTTRGILVSLGLGVVTAGIAYPCFTYGIKYTSPVAASTLALTEPLMAAELGIFFLHENLTIPMALGMLSLIASVIVLIFDGREKSSL
;
A
#
# COMPACT_ATOMS: atom_id res chain seq x y z
N MET A 1 6.11 -26.14 -10.49
CA MET A 1 5.60 -24.97 -11.24
C MET A 1 5.55 -23.78 -10.30
N HIS A 2 6.31 -22.75 -10.62
CA HIS A 2 6.30 -21.52 -9.82
C HIS A 2 4.88 -20.96 -9.75
N ASN A 3 4.40 -20.70 -8.55
CA ASN A 3 3.12 -20.04 -8.37
C ASN A 3 3.28 -18.53 -8.62
N LEU A 4 3.26 -18.11 -9.89
CA LEU A 4 3.31 -16.70 -10.29
C LEU A 4 2.07 -15.91 -9.87
N LYS A 5 1.07 -16.58 -9.25
CA LYS A 5 -0.16 -15.94 -8.78
C LYS A 5 0.11 -14.83 -7.77
N GLY A 6 1.01 -15.07 -6.80
CA GLY A 6 1.36 -14.06 -5.79
C GLY A 6 1.90 -12.76 -6.41
N PRO A 7 3.03 -12.82 -7.15
CA PRO A 7 3.57 -11.64 -7.83
C PRO A 7 2.57 -10.97 -8.78
N PHE A 8 1.78 -11.75 -9.54
CA PHE A 8 0.77 -11.19 -10.44
C PHE A 8 -0.26 -10.34 -9.69
N PHE A 9 -0.86 -10.87 -8.61
CA PHE A 9 -1.85 -10.12 -7.84
C PHE A 9 -1.24 -8.89 -7.15
N LEU A 10 0.02 -8.98 -6.69
CA LEU A 10 0.72 -7.83 -6.13
C LEU A 10 0.96 -6.73 -7.17
N LEU A 11 1.47 -7.06 -8.34
CA LEU A 11 1.69 -6.09 -9.42
C LEU A 11 0.36 -5.48 -9.91
N PHE A 12 -0.68 -6.28 -10.04
CA PHE A 12 -2.01 -5.79 -10.40
C PHE A 12 -2.57 -4.82 -9.34
N SER A 13 -2.40 -5.12 -8.07
CA SER A 13 -2.80 -4.20 -7.00
C SER A 13 -1.99 -2.90 -7.02
N CYS A 14 -0.68 -2.96 -7.30
CA CYS A 14 0.15 -1.77 -7.45
C CYS A 14 -0.33 -0.85 -8.59
N LEU A 15 -0.78 -1.44 -9.70
CA LEU A 15 -1.38 -0.67 -10.80
C LEU A 15 -2.65 0.06 -10.34
N LEU A 16 -3.51 -0.59 -9.56
CA LEU A 16 -4.70 0.05 -9.02
C LEU A 16 -4.37 1.10 -7.94
N PHE A 17 -3.36 0.85 -7.12
CA PHE A 17 -2.90 1.82 -6.12
C PHE A 17 -2.25 3.06 -6.74
N SER A 18 -1.58 2.93 -7.88
CA SER A 18 -0.85 4.03 -8.53
C SER A 18 -1.75 5.21 -8.90
N VAL A 19 -3.05 5.00 -9.10
CA VAL A 19 -4.02 6.08 -9.36
C VAL A 19 -4.49 6.80 -8.10
N THR A 20 -4.15 6.30 -6.89
CA THR A 20 -4.62 6.87 -5.61
C THR A 20 -4.21 8.34 -5.46
N GLY A 21 -2.94 8.65 -5.73
CA GLY A 21 -2.41 10.01 -5.62
C GLY A 21 -3.11 10.98 -6.58
N THR A 22 -3.33 10.56 -7.82
CA THR A 22 -4.05 11.37 -8.82
C THR A 22 -5.50 11.62 -8.39
N LEU A 23 -6.21 10.59 -7.92
CA LEU A 23 -7.58 10.74 -7.43
C LEU A 23 -7.66 11.67 -6.22
N GLN A 24 -6.68 11.60 -5.32
CA GLN A 24 -6.62 12.51 -4.17
C GLN A 24 -6.39 13.97 -4.59
N GLN A 25 -5.50 14.24 -5.57
CA GLN A 25 -5.31 15.59 -6.12
C GLN A 25 -6.55 16.13 -6.83
N LEU A 26 -7.38 15.23 -7.37
CA LEU A 26 -8.65 15.58 -7.98
C LEU A 26 -9.76 15.81 -6.95
N ALA A 27 -9.54 15.56 -5.65
CA ALA A 27 -10.55 15.83 -4.63
C ALA A 27 -10.90 17.33 -4.58
N PRO A 28 -12.18 17.68 -4.37
CA PRO A 28 -12.61 19.07 -4.23
C PRO A 28 -11.93 19.78 -3.06
N GLU A 29 -11.86 21.10 -3.10
CA GLU A 29 -11.32 21.91 -1.98
C GLU A 29 -12.05 21.59 -0.67
N GLY A 30 -11.33 21.71 0.44
CA GLY A 30 -11.84 21.39 1.78
C GLY A 30 -11.72 19.91 2.16
N HIS A 31 -11.21 19.05 1.28
CA HIS A 31 -10.91 17.67 1.66
C HIS A 31 -9.82 17.59 2.74
N THR A 32 -9.96 16.65 3.65
CA THR A 32 -8.98 16.39 4.70
C THR A 32 -8.50 14.95 4.63
N PRO A 33 -7.24 14.65 5.06
CA PRO A 33 -6.72 13.29 5.11
C PRO A 33 -7.61 12.32 5.85
N VAL A 34 -8.22 12.75 6.95
CA VAL A 34 -9.10 11.92 7.79
C VAL A 34 -10.34 11.50 7.02
N VAL A 35 -11.03 12.47 6.37
CA VAL A 35 -12.26 12.20 5.60
C VAL A 35 -11.96 11.37 4.35
N ILE A 36 -10.84 11.62 3.65
CA ILE A 36 -10.42 10.78 2.52
C ILE A 36 -10.18 9.34 2.98
N THR A 37 -9.48 9.15 4.11
CA THR A 37 -9.25 7.82 4.67
C THR A 37 -10.56 7.13 5.01
N GLU A 38 -11.48 7.82 5.69
CA GLU A 38 -12.78 7.26 6.06
C GLU A 38 -13.58 6.82 4.82
N VAL A 39 -13.75 7.71 3.85
CA VAL A 39 -14.48 7.41 2.61
C VAL A 39 -13.86 6.21 1.88
N ARG A 40 -12.54 6.15 1.83
CA ARG A 40 -11.80 5.05 1.21
C ARG A 40 -12.03 3.73 1.95
N MET A 41 -11.96 3.73 3.27
CA MET A 41 -12.14 2.52 4.09
C MET A 41 -13.61 2.07 4.11
N LEU A 42 -14.54 3.00 4.23
CA LEU A 42 -15.97 2.71 4.25
C LEU A 42 -16.44 2.15 2.89
N LEU A 43 -16.21 2.85 1.78
CA LEU A 43 -16.63 2.38 0.46
C LEU A 43 -15.87 1.12 0.04
N GLY A 44 -14.60 1.00 0.41
CA GLY A 44 -13.81 -0.21 0.20
C GLY A 44 -14.42 -1.40 0.92
N SER A 45 -14.71 -1.27 2.21
CA SER A 45 -15.34 -2.33 3.01
C SER A 45 -16.73 -2.70 2.50
N LEU A 46 -17.56 -1.72 2.12
CA LEU A 46 -18.88 -1.98 1.55
C LEU A 46 -18.79 -2.72 0.19
N THR A 47 -17.83 -2.36 -0.65
CA THR A 47 -17.57 -3.05 -1.92
C THR A 47 -17.18 -4.51 -1.69
N ILE A 48 -16.27 -4.75 -0.74
CA ILE A 48 -15.82 -6.11 -0.39
C ILE A 48 -16.97 -6.88 0.28
N LEU A 49 -17.76 -6.25 1.13
CA LEU A 49 -18.93 -6.87 1.76
C LEU A 49 -19.94 -7.33 0.70
N ALA A 50 -20.29 -6.46 -0.24
CA ALA A 50 -21.18 -6.81 -1.35
C ALA A 50 -20.62 -8.01 -2.15
N TRP A 51 -19.34 -8.00 -2.47
CA TRP A 51 -18.67 -9.13 -3.12
C TRP A 51 -18.72 -10.41 -2.28
N CYS A 52 -18.41 -10.34 -0.98
CA CYS A 52 -18.45 -11.50 -0.08
C CYS A 52 -19.86 -12.08 0.07
N LEU A 53 -20.88 -11.23 0.12
CA LEU A 53 -22.29 -11.68 0.18
C LEU A 53 -22.69 -12.36 -1.12
N PHE A 54 -22.35 -11.78 -2.26
CA PHE A 54 -22.67 -12.33 -3.58
C PHE A 54 -21.95 -13.66 -3.85
N THR A 55 -20.72 -13.81 -3.39
CA THR A 55 -19.88 -15.00 -3.63
C THR A 55 -19.88 -15.99 -2.47
N HIS A 56 -20.66 -15.75 -1.41
CA HIS A 56 -20.71 -16.58 -0.19
C HIS A 56 -19.33 -16.83 0.44
N ARG A 57 -18.47 -15.77 0.47
CA ARG A 57 -17.10 -15.84 0.98
C ARG A 57 -16.96 -15.51 2.46
N LEU A 58 -18.04 -15.13 3.13
CA LEU A 58 -18.02 -14.90 4.58
C LEU A 58 -17.81 -16.22 5.32
N PRO A 59 -17.03 -16.24 6.41
CA PRO A 59 -16.81 -17.43 7.20
C PRO A 59 -18.10 -17.84 7.91
N SER A 60 -18.42 -19.13 7.90
CA SER A 60 -19.56 -19.67 8.65
C SER A 60 -19.34 -19.60 10.17
N ASN A 61 -18.09 -19.59 10.61
CA ASN A 61 -17.69 -19.51 12.00
C ASN A 61 -16.65 -18.39 12.20
N TRP A 62 -17.00 -17.35 12.93
CA TRP A 62 -16.13 -16.21 13.20
C TRP A 62 -15.05 -16.48 14.25
N SER A 63 -15.12 -17.60 14.98
CA SER A 63 -14.09 -17.98 15.96
C SER A 63 -12.76 -18.37 15.28
N VAL A 64 -12.76 -18.64 13.99
CA VAL A 64 -11.53 -18.94 13.22
C VAL A 64 -10.68 -17.69 12.96
N VAL A 65 -11.24 -16.50 13.15
CA VAL A 65 -10.54 -15.23 12.94
C VAL A 65 -9.42 -15.09 13.98
N PRO A 66 -8.18 -14.92 13.54
CA PRO A 66 -7.07 -14.73 14.48
C PRO A 66 -7.04 -13.26 14.95
N TRP A 67 -7.85 -12.94 15.96
CA TRP A 67 -8.09 -11.57 16.41
C TRP A 67 -6.83 -10.82 16.84
N LYS A 68 -5.81 -11.49 17.41
CA LYS A 68 -4.57 -10.82 17.81
C LYS A 68 -3.85 -10.17 16.62
N PRO A 69 -3.47 -10.91 15.54
CA PRO A 69 -2.89 -10.27 14.36
C PRO A 69 -3.88 -9.36 13.63
N MET A 70 -5.21 -9.61 13.67
CA MET A 70 -6.20 -8.73 13.07
C MET A 70 -6.21 -7.35 13.76
N VAL A 71 -6.21 -7.27 15.07
CA VAL A 71 -6.16 -6.00 15.82
C VAL A 71 -4.85 -5.25 15.52
N ILE A 72 -3.73 -5.99 15.41
CA ILE A 72 -2.44 -5.37 15.01
C ILE A 72 -2.54 -4.80 13.60
N ALA A 73 -3.13 -5.52 12.63
CA ALA A 73 -3.32 -5.04 11.27
C ALA A 73 -4.18 -3.77 11.25
N VAL A 74 -5.35 -3.79 11.88
CA VAL A 74 -6.27 -2.63 11.99
C VAL A 74 -5.59 -1.42 12.61
N ALA A 75 -4.91 -1.59 13.74
CA ALA A 75 -4.20 -0.49 14.39
C ALA A 75 -3.05 0.06 13.51
N SER A 76 -2.32 -0.85 12.85
CA SER A 76 -1.19 -0.49 12.00
C SER A 76 -1.64 0.25 10.74
N VAL A 77 -2.68 -0.22 10.04
CA VAL A 77 -3.18 0.47 8.85
C VAL A 77 -3.82 1.82 9.21
N LEU A 78 -4.54 1.91 10.32
CA LEU A 78 -5.08 3.18 10.81
C LEU A 78 -3.95 4.20 11.07
N LEU A 79 -2.93 3.82 11.81
CA LEU A 79 -1.78 4.67 12.09
C LEU A 79 -1.00 5.00 10.81
N TYR A 80 -0.81 4.02 9.91
CA TYR A 80 -0.19 4.25 8.62
C TYR A 80 -0.91 5.34 7.83
N GLN A 81 -2.23 5.21 7.66
CA GLN A 81 -3.02 6.17 6.89
C GLN A 81 -2.90 7.59 7.48
N LEU A 82 -3.05 7.73 8.79
CA LEU A 82 -2.94 9.03 9.44
C LEU A 82 -1.52 9.61 9.28
N LEU A 83 -0.49 8.85 9.61
CA LEU A 83 0.91 9.29 9.51
C LEU A 83 1.30 9.60 8.06
N PHE A 84 0.86 8.79 7.11
CA PHE A 84 1.12 8.99 5.68
C PHE A 84 0.54 10.31 5.19
N PHE A 85 -0.76 10.55 5.43
CA PHE A 85 -1.42 11.75 4.94
C PHE A 85 -0.92 13.02 5.66
N TYR A 86 -0.61 12.93 6.97
CA TYR A 86 0.05 14.03 7.67
C TYR A 86 1.45 14.28 7.12
N SER A 87 2.23 13.26 6.82
CA SER A 87 3.56 13.44 6.24
C SER A 87 3.49 14.12 4.87
N VAL A 88 2.53 13.71 4.03
CA VAL A 88 2.31 14.33 2.71
C VAL A 88 1.96 15.82 2.85
N ALA A 89 1.14 16.19 3.84
CA ALA A 89 0.79 17.57 4.12
C ALA A 89 1.99 18.41 4.61
N GLU A 90 2.88 17.82 5.43
CA GLU A 90 3.98 18.55 6.09
C GLU A 90 5.28 18.59 5.27
N VAL A 91 5.64 17.49 4.60
CA VAL A 91 6.90 17.39 3.83
C VAL A 91 6.69 17.27 2.32
N GLY A 92 5.45 17.37 1.87
CA GLY A 92 5.08 17.26 0.45
C GLY A 92 4.89 15.82 -0.02
N VAL A 93 4.13 15.67 -1.11
CA VAL A 93 3.73 14.35 -1.66
C VAL A 93 4.94 13.50 -2.03
N ALA A 94 5.91 14.07 -2.74
CA ALA A 94 7.08 13.33 -3.22
C ALA A 94 7.89 12.76 -2.05
N VAL A 95 8.27 13.58 -1.06
CA VAL A 95 9.10 13.14 0.07
C VAL A 95 8.29 12.22 0.99
N GLY A 96 7.06 12.61 1.34
CA GLY A 96 6.19 11.85 2.24
C GLY A 96 5.92 10.44 1.73
N SER A 97 5.51 10.28 0.46
CA SER A 97 5.21 8.97 -0.10
C SER A 97 6.47 8.15 -0.37
N VAL A 98 7.53 8.74 -0.93
CA VAL A 98 8.77 8.00 -1.22
C VAL A 98 9.40 7.44 0.05
N VAL A 99 9.54 8.25 1.08
CA VAL A 99 10.17 7.80 2.34
C VAL A 99 9.32 6.73 3.03
N ALA A 100 7.98 6.91 3.08
CA ALA A 100 7.09 5.90 3.66
C ALA A 100 7.18 4.56 2.92
N ILE A 101 7.03 4.58 1.59
CA ILE A 101 7.00 3.36 0.77
C ILE A 101 8.39 2.71 0.73
N ALA A 102 9.48 3.49 0.55
CA ALA A 102 10.84 2.96 0.47
C ALA A 102 11.35 2.34 1.77
N THR A 103 10.90 2.83 2.92
CA THR A 103 11.29 2.27 4.23
C THR A 103 10.48 1.04 4.63
N THR A 104 9.30 0.83 4.05
CA THR A 104 8.41 -0.29 4.37
C THR A 104 9.07 -1.68 4.28
N PRO A 105 9.81 -2.05 3.21
CA PRO A 105 10.47 -3.37 3.14
C PRO A 105 11.52 -3.57 4.23
N LEU A 106 12.24 -2.51 4.59
CA LEU A 106 13.26 -2.57 5.65
C LEU A 106 12.59 -2.88 7.00
N TRP A 107 11.49 -2.19 7.31
CA TRP A 107 10.72 -2.43 8.52
C TRP A 107 10.04 -3.80 8.51
N ALA A 108 9.43 -4.21 7.39
CA ALA A 108 8.84 -5.54 7.26
C ALA A 108 9.89 -6.65 7.51
N ALA A 109 11.10 -6.50 6.97
CA ALA A 109 12.20 -7.43 7.19
C ALA A 109 12.68 -7.43 8.65
N ALA A 110 12.80 -6.24 9.28
CA ALA A 110 13.19 -6.11 10.67
C ALA A 110 12.15 -6.76 11.61
N VAL A 111 10.87 -6.50 11.40
CA VAL A 111 9.76 -7.10 12.17
C VAL A 111 9.72 -8.61 11.96
N ALA A 112 9.84 -9.09 10.72
CA ALA A 112 9.89 -10.53 10.43
C ALA A 112 11.09 -11.22 11.11
N PHE A 113 12.26 -10.57 11.12
CA PHE A 113 13.43 -11.09 11.81
C PHE A 113 13.22 -11.14 13.33
N LEU A 114 12.67 -10.09 13.92
CA LEU A 114 12.39 -10.05 15.36
C LEU A 114 11.39 -11.11 15.81
N LEU A 115 10.31 -11.30 15.02
CA LEU A 115 9.24 -12.23 15.38
C LEU A 115 9.56 -13.69 15.03
N PHE A 116 10.18 -13.94 13.88
CA PHE A 116 10.35 -15.29 13.33
C PHE A 116 11.79 -15.75 13.27
N ARG A 117 12.76 -14.88 13.61
CA ARG A 117 14.22 -15.14 13.52
C ARG A 117 14.69 -15.53 12.11
N LYS A 118 13.89 -15.29 11.08
CA LYS A 118 14.22 -15.55 9.68
C LYS A 118 14.98 -14.37 9.10
N LYS A 119 16.22 -14.60 8.67
CA LYS A 119 17.01 -13.58 7.97
C LYS A 119 16.53 -13.48 6.52
N PRO A 120 16.40 -12.26 5.98
CA PRO A 120 16.14 -12.05 4.55
C PRO A 120 17.27 -12.65 3.69
N SER A 121 16.94 -13.05 2.47
CA SER A 121 17.94 -13.57 1.54
C SER A 121 18.85 -12.45 1.00
N LYS A 122 20.02 -12.82 0.45
CA LYS A 122 20.90 -11.86 -0.23
C LYS A 122 20.21 -11.27 -1.47
N PHE A 123 19.46 -12.08 -2.21
CA PHE A 123 18.71 -11.63 -3.39
C PHE A 123 17.64 -10.62 -3.00
N TRP A 124 16.91 -10.86 -1.90
CA TRP A 124 15.97 -9.87 -1.37
C TRP A 124 16.66 -8.55 -1.03
N ALA A 125 17.84 -8.58 -0.39
CA ALA A 125 18.56 -7.35 -0.04
C ALA A 125 18.98 -6.56 -1.29
N ILE A 126 19.47 -7.25 -2.34
CA ILE A 126 19.83 -6.64 -3.63
C ILE A 126 18.57 -6.05 -4.29
N ALA A 127 17.48 -6.81 -4.36
CA ALA A 127 16.23 -6.37 -4.95
C ALA A 127 15.67 -5.14 -4.23
N THR A 128 15.66 -5.15 -2.90
CA THR A 128 15.19 -4.01 -2.09
C THR A 128 16.07 -2.77 -2.30
N ALA A 129 17.39 -2.93 -2.35
CA ALA A 129 18.29 -1.81 -2.64
C ALA A 129 18.03 -1.21 -4.04
N LEU A 130 17.89 -2.06 -5.07
CA LEU A 130 17.54 -1.63 -6.42
C LEU A 130 16.19 -0.91 -6.45
N ALA A 131 15.19 -1.44 -5.73
CA ALA A 131 13.87 -0.83 -5.68
C ALA A 131 13.89 0.55 -5.00
N ILE A 132 14.58 0.70 -3.88
CA ILE A 132 14.73 1.99 -3.18
C ILE A 132 15.42 3.01 -4.08
N VAL A 133 16.53 2.63 -4.72
CA VAL A 133 17.25 3.49 -5.67
C VAL A 133 16.31 3.89 -6.82
N GLY A 134 15.54 2.94 -7.37
CA GLY A 134 14.59 3.20 -8.45
C GLY A 134 13.52 4.21 -8.05
N VAL A 135 12.89 4.03 -6.89
CA VAL A 135 11.88 4.96 -6.36
C VAL A 135 12.46 6.35 -6.12
N CYS A 136 13.67 6.44 -5.57
CA CYS A 136 14.36 7.71 -5.37
C CYS A 136 14.64 8.41 -6.70
N LEU A 137 15.13 7.71 -7.72
CA LEU A 137 15.44 8.29 -9.02
C LEU A 137 14.18 8.78 -9.75
N ILE A 138 13.07 8.06 -9.67
CA ILE A 138 11.80 8.48 -10.28
C ILE A 138 11.31 9.79 -9.66
N ASN A 139 11.34 9.90 -8.34
CA ASN A 139 10.72 11.02 -7.64
C ASN A 139 11.65 12.22 -7.45
N PHE A 140 12.96 12.01 -7.33
CA PHE A 140 13.91 13.08 -7.04
C PHE A 140 14.87 13.38 -8.19
N GLY A 141 14.79 12.66 -9.31
CA GLY A 141 15.67 12.84 -10.45
C GLY A 141 15.54 14.19 -11.18
N GLY A 142 14.50 14.97 -10.87
CA GLY A 142 14.31 16.34 -11.37
C GLY A 142 14.97 17.42 -10.50
N GLY A 143 15.64 17.04 -9.42
CA GLY A 143 16.29 17.94 -8.45
C GLY A 143 15.62 17.94 -7.09
N PHE A 144 16.42 17.85 -6.06
CA PHE A 144 15.99 18.14 -4.69
C PHE A 144 15.73 19.66 -4.60
N GLN A 145 14.48 20.08 -4.50
CA GLN A 145 14.24 21.37 -3.88
C GLN A 145 14.73 21.25 -2.43
N SER A 146 15.70 22.10 -2.06
CA SER A 146 16.36 22.07 -0.79
C SER A 146 15.37 22.34 0.36
N GLN A 147 14.69 21.31 0.79
CA GLN A 147 14.00 21.34 2.07
C GLN A 147 15.03 20.95 3.12
N THR A 148 15.25 21.84 4.08
CA THR A 148 16.01 21.51 5.29
C THR A 148 15.41 20.24 5.88
N LEU A 149 16.24 19.24 6.15
CA LEU A 149 15.84 18.01 6.85
C LEU A 149 15.26 18.42 8.22
N ASP A 150 13.94 18.52 8.27
CA ASP A 150 13.19 18.77 9.50
C ASP A 150 12.85 17.42 10.16
N TRP A 151 12.66 17.40 11.49
CA TRP A 151 12.19 16.23 12.24
C TRP A 151 10.90 15.62 11.65
N LYS A 152 10.13 16.38 10.90
CA LYS A 152 8.91 15.95 10.17
C LYS A 152 9.16 14.80 9.20
N VAL A 153 10.39 14.57 8.75
CA VAL A 153 10.77 13.38 7.96
C VAL A 153 10.60 12.07 8.75
N LEU A 154 10.52 12.14 10.08
CA LEU A 154 10.22 10.97 10.89
C LEU A 154 8.76 10.48 10.71
N LEU A 155 7.84 11.35 10.30
CA LEU A 155 6.44 10.96 10.03
C LEU A 155 6.32 9.88 8.95
N PRO A 156 6.88 10.07 7.73
CA PRO A 156 6.82 9.03 6.71
C PRO A 156 7.63 7.78 7.07
N VAL A 157 8.73 7.92 7.84
CA VAL A 157 9.47 6.74 8.34
C VAL A 157 8.60 5.92 9.30
N ALA A 158 7.85 6.58 10.21
CA ALA A 158 6.90 5.93 11.11
C ALA A 158 5.72 5.33 10.34
N ALA A 159 5.23 5.99 9.29
CA ALA A 159 4.23 5.42 8.38
C ALA A 159 4.73 4.13 7.74
N GLY A 160 5.97 4.12 7.21
CA GLY A 160 6.60 2.92 6.65
C GLY A 160 6.72 1.77 7.66
N LEU A 161 7.03 2.06 8.93
CA LEU A 161 7.02 1.07 10.01
C LEU A 161 5.62 0.47 10.19
N CYS A 162 4.59 1.32 10.30
CA CYS A 162 3.22 0.86 10.48
C CYS A 162 2.77 -0.02 9.31
N TYR A 163 3.08 0.38 8.08
CA TYR A 163 2.77 -0.42 6.88
C TYR A 163 3.52 -1.75 6.86
N GLY A 164 4.80 -1.76 7.25
CA GLY A 164 5.58 -3.00 7.37
C GLY A 164 5.01 -3.96 8.41
N VAL A 165 4.54 -3.46 9.55
CA VAL A 165 3.86 -4.24 10.60
C VAL A 165 2.52 -4.78 10.08
N GLU A 166 1.73 -3.96 9.41
CA GLU A 166 0.44 -4.34 8.82
C GLU A 166 0.61 -5.50 7.85
N ILE A 167 1.53 -5.41 6.86
CA ILE A 167 1.78 -6.49 5.89
C ILE A 167 2.13 -7.82 6.58
N ILE A 168 2.93 -7.79 7.65
CA ILE A 168 3.28 -8.98 8.43
C ILE A 168 2.05 -9.52 9.17
N ALA A 169 1.25 -8.66 9.77
CA ALA A 169 0.05 -9.04 10.51
C ALA A 169 -1.02 -9.62 9.58
N VAL A 170 -1.29 -8.97 8.44
CA VAL A 170 -2.17 -9.46 7.38
C VAL A 170 -1.70 -10.82 6.87
N GLY A 171 -0.39 -11.00 6.67
CA GLY A 171 0.18 -12.28 6.30
C GLY A 171 -0.21 -13.42 7.26
N LYS A 172 -0.30 -13.12 8.57
CA LYS A 172 -0.76 -14.09 9.58
C LYS A 172 -2.27 -14.31 9.58
N VAL A 173 -3.04 -13.31 9.24
CA VAL A 173 -4.50 -13.43 9.16
C VAL A 173 -4.91 -14.30 7.97
N VAL A 174 -4.31 -14.09 6.80
CA VAL A 174 -4.65 -14.84 5.58
C VAL A 174 -4.21 -16.31 5.58
N GLU A 175 -3.40 -16.73 6.56
CA GLU A 175 -3.14 -18.13 6.84
C GLU A 175 -4.41 -18.86 7.36
N LYS A 176 -5.37 -18.14 7.94
CA LYS A 176 -6.55 -18.69 8.63
C LYS A 176 -7.87 -18.38 7.94
N ILE A 177 -8.00 -17.20 7.35
CA ILE A 177 -9.22 -16.78 6.64
C ILE A 177 -8.87 -16.30 5.22
N ASN A 178 -9.87 -16.15 4.38
CA ASN A 178 -9.66 -15.72 3.00
C ASN A 178 -9.27 -14.22 2.92
N PRO A 179 -8.59 -13.79 1.86
CA PRO A 179 -8.16 -12.41 1.66
C PRO A 179 -9.30 -11.39 1.69
N GLU A 180 -10.44 -11.72 1.11
CA GLU A 180 -11.60 -10.83 1.05
C GLU A 180 -12.14 -10.54 2.44
N THR A 181 -12.34 -11.59 3.26
CA THR A 181 -12.78 -11.42 4.65
C THR A 181 -11.74 -10.68 5.49
N THR A 182 -10.45 -10.92 5.24
CA THR A 182 -9.37 -10.20 5.92
C THR A 182 -9.50 -8.70 5.68
N MET A 183 -9.61 -8.28 4.42
CA MET A 183 -9.72 -6.86 4.07
C MET A 183 -11.06 -6.25 4.48
N LEU A 184 -12.15 -7.03 4.41
CA LEU A 184 -13.45 -6.59 4.92
C LEU A 184 -13.38 -6.22 6.40
N LEU A 185 -12.78 -7.08 7.22
CA LEU A 185 -12.64 -6.84 8.65
C LEU A 185 -11.69 -5.67 8.93
N GLU A 186 -10.55 -5.63 8.24
CA GLU A 186 -9.57 -4.58 8.46
C GLU A 186 -10.14 -3.21 8.11
N MET A 187 -10.63 -3.02 6.89
CA MET A 187 -11.18 -1.75 6.44
C MET A 187 -12.47 -1.37 7.17
N GLY A 188 -13.35 -2.35 7.41
CA GLY A 188 -14.60 -2.11 8.12
C GLY A 188 -14.38 -1.67 9.56
N LEU A 189 -13.42 -2.28 10.27
CA LEU A 189 -13.06 -1.87 11.63
C LEU A 189 -12.40 -0.49 11.64
N VAL A 190 -11.52 -0.18 10.67
CA VAL A 190 -10.93 1.17 10.54
C VAL A 190 -12.04 2.21 10.29
N ALA A 191 -12.96 1.95 9.37
CA ALA A 191 -14.08 2.84 9.10
C ALA A 191 -14.95 3.05 10.35
N ILE A 192 -15.28 1.99 11.09
CA ILE A 192 -16.04 2.13 12.35
C ILE A 192 -15.28 2.99 13.37
N LEU A 193 -13.96 2.85 13.47
CA LEU A 193 -13.14 3.64 14.40
C LEU A 193 -13.00 5.11 13.99
N LEU A 194 -12.92 5.39 12.68
CA LEU A 194 -12.75 6.76 12.16
C LEU A 194 -14.09 7.50 12.03
N LEU A 195 -15.21 6.80 11.83
CA LEU A 195 -16.52 7.43 11.61
C LEU A 195 -16.87 8.52 12.63
N PRO A 196 -16.72 8.30 13.95
CA PRO A 196 -17.03 9.36 14.92
C PRO A 196 -16.06 10.55 14.82
N VAL A 197 -14.82 10.32 14.36
CA VAL A 197 -13.80 11.38 14.21
C VAL A 197 -14.09 12.25 12.99
N THR A 198 -14.64 11.67 11.92
CA THR A 198 -14.92 12.41 10.68
C THR A 198 -16.00 13.48 10.85
N PHE A 199 -16.89 13.36 11.82
CA PHE A 199 -17.89 14.39 12.14
C PHE A 199 -17.28 15.73 12.59
N PHE A 200 -16.01 15.75 12.99
CA PHE A 200 -15.29 16.97 13.35
C PHE A 200 -14.57 17.65 12.17
N PHE A 201 -14.67 17.07 10.96
CA PHE A 201 -13.98 17.56 9.76
C PHE A 201 -14.96 17.88 8.64
N PRO A 202 -14.67 18.88 7.77
CA PRO A 202 -15.49 19.21 6.62
C PRO A 202 -15.65 17.98 5.70
N SER A 203 -16.89 17.59 5.41
CA SER A 203 -17.21 16.43 4.57
C SER A 203 -18.18 16.74 3.43
N GLU A 204 -18.60 17.99 3.29
CA GLU A 204 -19.59 18.45 2.30
C GLU A 204 -19.14 18.20 0.85
N TRP A 205 -17.82 18.24 0.62
CA TRP A 205 -17.21 17.99 -0.68
C TRP A 205 -17.58 16.61 -1.27
N ILE A 206 -17.83 15.61 -0.41
CA ILE A 206 -18.18 14.23 -0.82
C ILE A 206 -19.45 14.21 -1.68
N PHE A 207 -20.39 15.10 -1.40
CA PHE A 207 -21.70 15.14 -2.07
C PHE A 207 -21.68 15.93 -3.39
N THR A 208 -20.57 16.55 -3.77
CA THR A 208 -20.41 17.14 -5.10
C THR A 208 -20.22 16.05 -6.16
N THR A 209 -20.59 16.31 -7.42
CA THR A 209 -20.39 15.34 -8.51
C THR A 209 -18.93 14.88 -8.60
N ARG A 210 -17.99 15.82 -8.49
CA ARG A 210 -16.55 15.51 -8.49
C ARG A 210 -16.15 14.71 -7.26
N GLY A 211 -16.66 15.06 -6.08
CA GLY A 211 -16.43 14.36 -4.82
C GLY A 211 -16.93 12.91 -4.86
N ILE A 212 -18.13 12.67 -5.40
CA ILE A 212 -18.68 11.32 -5.59
C ILE A 212 -17.77 10.48 -6.49
N LEU A 213 -17.33 11.00 -7.64
CA LEU A 213 -16.47 10.27 -8.57
C LEU A 213 -15.11 9.94 -7.95
N VAL A 214 -14.50 10.90 -7.24
CA VAL A 214 -13.24 10.68 -6.51
C VAL A 214 -13.44 9.65 -5.40
N SER A 215 -14.51 9.76 -4.62
CA SER A 215 -14.83 8.83 -3.54
C SER A 215 -15.03 7.39 -4.04
N LEU A 216 -15.75 7.22 -5.15
CA LEU A 216 -15.92 5.92 -5.80
C LEU A 216 -14.60 5.37 -6.34
N GLY A 217 -13.78 6.20 -6.99
CA GLY A 217 -12.45 5.79 -7.44
C GLY A 217 -11.56 5.34 -6.28
N LEU A 218 -11.47 6.14 -5.22
CA LEU A 218 -10.67 5.81 -4.03
C LEU A 218 -11.23 4.61 -3.27
N GLY A 219 -12.54 4.53 -3.07
CA GLY A 219 -13.17 3.47 -2.29
C GLY A 219 -13.31 2.16 -3.05
N VAL A 220 -13.88 2.18 -4.27
CA VAL A 220 -14.14 0.94 -5.02
C VAL A 220 -12.88 0.41 -5.68
N VAL A 221 -12.16 1.25 -6.43
CA VAL A 221 -11.02 0.79 -7.24
C VAL A 221 -9.78 0.58 -6.38
N THR A 222 -9.34 1.64 -5.66
CA THR A 222 -8.07 1.59 -4.93
C THR A 222 -8.18 0.98 -3.55
N ALA A 223 -9.38 0.71 -3.04
CA ALA A 223 -9.58 -0.02 -1.79
C ALA A 223 -10.34 -1.33 -2.02
N GLY A 224 -11.56 -1.30 -2.52
CA GLY A 224 -12.42 -2.48 -2.66
C GLY A 224 -11.87 -3.57 -3.57
N ILE A 225 -11.11 -3.22 -4.61
CA ILE A 225 -10.50 -4.18 -5.54
C ILE A 225 -9.02 -4.37 -5.25
N ALA A 226 -8.25 -3.27 -5.10
CA ALA A 226 -6.80 -3.36 -4.99
C ALA A 226 -6.32 -4.09 -3.73
N TYR A 227 -6.88 -3.79 -2.56
CA TYR A 227 -6.46 -4.43 -1.31
C TYR A 227 -6.73 -5.94 -1.25
N PRO A 228 -7.90 -6.48 -1.65
CA PRO A 228 -8.06 -7.93 -1.77
C PRO A 228 -7.06 -8.57 -2.71
N CYS A 229 -6.74 -7.92 -3.84
CA CYS A 229 -5.71 -8.41 -4.76
C CYS A 229 -4.32 -8.41 -4.10
N PHE A 230 -3.96 -7.34 -3.39
CA PHE A 230 -2.71 -7.26 -2.64
C PHE A 230 -2.62 -8.37 -1.58
N THR A 231 -3.69 -8.59 -0.85
CA THR A 231 -3.78 -9.60 0.20
C THR A 231 -3.74 -11.02 -0.37
N TYR A 232 -4.33 -11.25 -1.55
CA TYR A 232 -4.11 -12.48 -2.32
C TYR A 232 -2.64 -12.66 -2.67
N GLY A 233 -1.99 -11.61 -3.09
CA GLY A 233 -0.56 -11.60 -3.36
C GLY A 233 0.26 -12.01 -2.15
N ILE A 234 0.00 -11.44 -0.98
CA ILE A 234 0.64 -11.79 0.30
C ILE A 234 0.44 -13.27 0.64
N LYS A 235 -0.76 -13.82 0.41
CA LYS A 235 -1.08 -15.23 0.70
C LYS A 235 -0.17 -16.22 -0.06
N TYR A 236 0.25 -15.86 -1.27
CA TYR A 236 1.06 -16.72 -2.16
C TYR A 236 2.51 -16.27 -2.28
N THR A 237 2.90 -15.24 -1.54
CA THR A 237 4.26 -14.67 -1.52
C THR A 237 4.66 -14.44 -0.06
N SER A 238 5.96 -14.32 0.25
CA SER A 238 6.32 -13.91 1.60
C SER A 238 5.95 -12.44 1.84
N PRO A 239 5.48 -12.04 3.05
CA PRO A 239 5.18 -10.66 3.36
C PRO A 239 6.34 -9.69 3.08
N VAL A 240 7.58 -10.12 3.34
CA VAL A 240 8.79 -9.34 3.09
C VAL A 240 9.03 -9.13 1.58
N ALA A 241 8.79 -10.15 0.74
CA ALA A 241 8.86 -9.98 -0.72
C ALA A 241 7.70 -9.14 -1.25
N ALA A 242 6.50 -9.29 -0.68
CA ALA A 242 5.34 -8.48 -1.02
C ALA A 242 5.59 -6.98 -0.79
N SER A 243 6.20 -6.61 0.36
CA SER A 243 6.55 -5.22 0.66
C SER A 243 7.56 -4.62 -0.32
N THR A 244 8.50 -5.44 -0.85
CA THR A 244 9.43 -4.98 -1.89
C THR A 244 8.75 -4.86 -3.26
N LEU A 245 7.85 -5.78 -3.61
CA LEU A 245 7.06 -5.69 -4.84
C LEU A 245 6.13 -4.47 -4.84
N ALA A 246 5.63 -4.05 -3.67
CA ALA A 246 4.85 -2.82 -3.54
C ALA A 246 5.61 -1.56 -4.00
N LEU A 247 6.95 -1.58 -4.00
CA LEU A 247 7.76 -0.49 -4.55
C LEU A 247 7.62 -0.30 -6.08
N THR A 248 6.91 -1.18 -6.77
CA THR A 248 6.54 -0.99 -8.19
C THR A 248 5.37 -0.03 -8.38
N GLU A 249 4.63 0.33 -7.33
CA GLU A 249 3.55 1.33 -7.41
C GLU A 249 4.03 2.68 -7.98
N PRO A 250 5.14 3.29 -7.51
CA PRO A 250 5.70 4.50 -8.11
C PRO A 250 6.12 4.35 -9.58
N LEU A 251 6.56 3.16 -9.99
CA LEU A 251 6.85 2.88 -11.41
C LEU A 251 5.59 3.03 -12.25
N MET A 252 4.51 2.37 -11.82
CA MET A 252 3.23 2.42 -12.53
C MET A 252 2.60 3.81 -12.50
N ALA A 253 2.79 4.56 -11.40
CA ALA A 253 2.36 5.95 -11.31
C ALA A 253 3.12 6.84 -12.31
N ALA A 254 4.44 6.64 -12.45
CA ALA A 254 5.26 7.36 -13.42
C ALA A 254 4.87 7.02 -14.87
N GLU A 255 4.59 5.74 -15.17
CA GLU A 255 4.09 5.32 -16.48
C GLU A 255 2.76 6.00 -16.83
N LEU A 256 1.81 6.04 -15.86
CA LEU A 256 0.55 6.76 -16.05
C LEU A 256 0.77 8.26 -16.27
N GLY A 257 1.70 8.89 -15.55
CA GLY A 257 2.10 10.29 -15.76
C GLY A 257 2.60 10.54 -17.19
N ILE A 258 3.49 9.69 -17.69
CA ILE A 258 4.05 9.82 -19.04
C ILE A 258 2.98 9.59 -20.13
N PHE A 259 2.20 8.50 -20.05
CA PHE A 259 1.28 8.11 -21.12
C PHE A 259 -0.02 8.90 -21.12
N PHE A 260 -0.56 9.27 -19.96
CA PHE A 260 -1.87 9.94 -19.86
C PHE A 260 -1.78 11.44 -19.57
N LEU A 261 -0.77 11.88 -18.80
CA LEU A 261 -0.58 13.29 -18.49
C LEU A 261 0.47 13.94 -19.39
N HIS A 262 1.07 13.17 -20.33
CA HIS A 262 2.11 13.63 -21.25
C HIS A 262 3.33 14.26 -20.55
N GLU A 263 3.69 13.73 -19.36
CA GLU A 263 4.87 14.16 -18.63
C GLU A 263 6.15 13.78 -19.40
N ASN A 264 7.16 14.63 -19.33
CA ASN A 264 8.42 14.37 -20.01
C ASN A 264 9.23 13.29 -19.29
N LEU A 265 9.60 12.24 -20.02
CA LEU A 265 10.50 11.21 -19.52
C LEU A 265 11.91 11.78 -19.35
N THR A 266 12.36 11.93 -18.11
CA THR A 266 13.73 12.36 -17.80
C THR A 266 14.69 11.17 -17.71
N ILE A 267 16.00 11.40 -17.89
CA ILE A 267 17.01 10.34 -17.75
C ILE A 267 16.96 9.68 -16.35
N PRO A 268 16.88 10.42 -15.22
CA PRO A 268 16.72 9.81 -13.91
C PRO A 268 15.47 8.94 -13.79
N MET A 269 14.31 9.39 -14.34
CA MET A 269 13.08 8.57 -14.33
C MET A 269 13.31 7.26 -15.09
N ALA A 270 13.90 7.30 -16.28
CA ALA A 270 14.18 6.10 -17.08
C ALA A 270 15.10 5.12 -16.34
N LEU A 271 16.16 5.61 -15.70
CA LEU A 271 17.08 4.79 -14.90
C LEU A 271 16.38 4.22 -13.66
N GLY A 272 15.51 5.00 -13.03
CA GLY A 272 14.70 4.57 -11.88
C GLY A 272 13.73 3.46 -12.27
N MET A 273 13.03 3.59 -13.39
CA MET A 273 12.13 2.57 -13.94
C MET A 273 12.89 1.25 -14.24
N LEU A 274 14.05 1.34 -14.89
CA LEU A 274 14.90 0.18 -15.15
C LEU A 274 15.38 -0.50 -13.85
N SER A 275 15.74 0.28 -12.84
CA SER A 275 16.15 -0.25 -11.53
C SER A 275 15.00 -1.00 -10.82
N LEU A 276 13.76 -0.49 -10.90
CA LEU A 276 12.57 -1.17 -10.36
C LEU A 276 12.26 -2.48 -11.10
N ILE A 277 12.35 -2.47 -12.42
CA ILE A 277 12.17 -3.69 -13.24
C ILE A 277 13.24 -4.74 -12.86
N ALA A 278 14.50 -4.33 -12.73
CA ALA A 278 15.58 -5.21 -12.29
C ALA A 278 15.32 -5.80 -10.89
N SER A 279 14.81 -4.98 -9.96
CA SER A 279 14.40 -5.43 -8.62
C SER A 279 13.36 -6.56 -8.66
N VAL A 280 12.31 -6.40 -9.45
CA VAL A 280 11.26 -7.42 -9.62
C VAL A 280 11.85 -8.71 -10.21
N ILE A 281 12.72 -8.61 -11.21
CA ILE A 281 13.39 -9.76 -11.82
C ILE A 281 14.23 -10.52 -10.77
N VAL A 282 15.03 -9.80 -9.97
CA VAL A 282 15.85 -10.41 -8.90
C VAL A 282 14.98 -11.13 -7.88
N LEU A 283 13.84 -10.56 -7.47
CA LEU A 283 12.92 -11.23 -6.53
C LEU A 283 12.28 -12.50 -7.11
N ILE A 284 11.97 -12.52 -8.40
CA ILE A 284 11.45 -13.70 -9.08
C ILE A 284 12.49 -14.84 -9.04
N PHE A 285 13.77 -14.52 -9.22
CA PHE A 285 14.85 -15.51 -9.11
C PHE A 285 15.03 -16.02 -7.67
N ASP A 286 14.96 -15.17 -6.64
CA ASP A 286 15.01 -15.60 -5.22
C ASP A 286 13.89 -16.60 -4.89
N GLY A 287 12.68 -16.36 -5.40
CA GLY A 287 11.55 -17.29 -5.26
C GLY A 287 11.82 -18.66 -5.92
N ARG A 288 12.63 -18.72 -6.97
CA ARG A 288 12.98 -19.98 -7.66
C ARG A 288 13.93 -20.86 -6.85
N GLU A 289 14.92 -20.30 -6.20
CA GLU A 289 15.84 -21.07 -5.35
C GLU A 289 15.15 -21.71 -4.14
N LYS A 290 14.21 -21.01 -3.51
CA LYS A 290 13.48 -21.53 -2.34
C LYS A 290 12.45 -22.63 -2.66
N SER A 291 12.07 -22.78 -3.92
CA SER A 291 11.16 -23.83 -4.39
C SER A 291 11.89 -25.12 -4.81
N SER A 292 13.22 -25.09 -4.92
CA SER A 292 14.04 -26.22 -5.32
C SER A 292 14.71 -26.97 -4.14
N LEU A 293 14.49 -26.50 -2.91
CA LEU A 293 14.90 -27.12 -1.65
C LEU A 293 13.67 -27.59 -0.84
#